data_35fb85afb7a46c228ab9a120c7e21a10
#
_entry.id   35fb85afb7a46c228ab9a120c7e21a10
#
_cell.length_a   1.000
_cell.length_b   1.000
_cell.length_c   1.000
_cell.angle_alpha   90.00
_cell.angle_beta   90.00
_cell.angle_gamma   90.00
#
_symmetry.space_group_name_H-M   'P 1'
#
loop_
_entity.id
_entity.type
_entity.pdbx_description
1 polymer ?
#
loop_
_entity_poly.entity_id
_entity_poly.type
_entity_poly.pdbx_seq_one_letter_code
_entity_poly.pdbx_strand_id
1 'polypeptide(L)'
;MQRRAFLSVATALLVASCGPTITQPTIGPDGKPLPRVYRIPAGSDAKIEYSMLDSVNALREAAGAPALQLDAKLNAAAATHARDMSVQNRPWHFGSDGSSPIDRVQRVGYAGRLVGENISETYETELETL
;
A
#
# COMPACT_ATOMS: atom_id res chain seq x y z
N MET A 1 41.37 22.87 59.97
CA MET A 1 40.63 23.58 58.91
C MET A 1 40.49 22.62 57.72
N GLN A 2 39.33 21.93 57.59
CA GLN A 2 39.06 21.00 56.48
C GLN A 2 38.19 21.71 55.48
N ARG A 3 38.68 21.91 54.24
CA ARG A 3 37.91 22.40 53.10
C ARG A 3 37.20 21.22 52.44
N ARG A 4 35.88 21.16 52.55
CA ARG A 4 35.04 20.23 51.83
C ARG A 4 34.78 20.77 50.42
N ALA A 5 35.31 20.09 49.40
CA ALA A 5 34.99 20.36 48.00
C ALA A 5 33.68 19.64 47.64
N PHE A 6 32.67 20.40 47.23
CA PHE A 6 31.43 19.85 46.64
C PHE A 6 31.65 19.65 45.16
N LEU A 7 31.66 18.39 44.73
CA LEU A 7 31.57 18.03 43.29
C LEU A 7 30.09 18.12 42.88
N SER A 8 29.75 19.10 42.04
CA SER A 8 28.49 19.14 41.37
C SER A 8 28.54 18.30 40.12
N VAL A 9 27.81 17.19 40.13
CA VAL A 9 27.61 16.35 38.94
C VAL A 9 26.46 16.94 38.12
N ALA A 10 26.76 17.55 37.00
CA ALA A 10 25.77 18.01 36.03
C ALA A 10 25.33 16.84 35.13
N THR A 11 24.14 16.35 35.37
CA THR A 11 23.52 15.30 34.52
C THR A 11 22.94 15.97 33.28
N ALA A 12 23.61 15.82 32.14
CA ALA A 12 23.08 16.27 30.86
C ALA A 12 22.03 15.25 30.36
N LEU A 13 20.75 15.65 30.35
CA LEU A 13 19.68 14.91 29.69
C LEU A 13 19.81 15.09 28.16
N LEU A 14 20.22 14.05 27.46
CA LEU A 14 20.12 13.96 25.99
C LEU A 14 18.66 13.65 25.61
N VAL A 15 17.93 14.65 25.20
CA VAL A 15 16.60 14.49 24.59
C VAL A 15 16.80 14.05 23.14
N ALA A 16 16.68 12.74 22.87
CA ALA A 16 16.63 12.22 21.51
C ALA A 16 15.28 12.65 20.89
N SER A 17 15.31 13.69 20.07
CA SER A 17 14.16 14.13 19.28
C SER A 17 13.97 13.16 18.12
N CYS A 18 13.07 12.17 18.25
CA CYS A 18 12.51 11.44 17.14
C CYS A 18 11.44 12.29 16.45
N GLY A 19 11.86 13.32 15.71
CA GLY A 19 10.97 14.02 14.80
C GLY A 19 10.72 13.15 13.54
N PRO A 20 9.51 13.22 12.94
CA PRO A 20 9.29 12.56 11.66
C PRO A 20 10.26 13.14 10.63
N THR A 21 11.05 12.29 10.01
CA THR A 21 11.93 12.69 8.91
C THR A 21 11.05 13.04 7.72
N ILE A 22 10.74 14.31 7.54
CA ILE A 22 10.08 14.80 6.33
C ILE A 22 11.15 14.75 5.23
N THR A 23 11.14 13.66 4.46
CA THR A 23 11.97 13.56 3.26
C THR A 23 11.43 14.58 2.25
N GLN A 24 12.22 15.62 1.94
CA GLN A 24 11.83 16.60 0.92
C GLN A 24 11.67 15.88 -0.43
N PRO A 25 10.69 16.27 -1.26
CA PRO A 25 10.53 15.69 -2.56
C PRO A 25 11.79 15.96 -3.39
N THR A 26 12.41 14.92 -3.89
CA THR A 26 13.50 15.02 -4.83
C THR A 26 12.90 15.46 -6.17
N ILE A 27 13.39 16.56 -6.73
CA ILE A 27 12.92 17.10 -8.02
C ILE A 27 13.72 16.50 -9.15
N GLY A 28 13.04 16.01 -10.18
CA GLY A 28 13.65 15.45 -11.38
C GLY A 28 14.23 16.55 -12.31
N PRO A 29 14.96 16.15 -13.37
CA PRO A 29 15.53 17.08 -14.36
C PRO A 29 14.48 17.93 -15.10
N ASP A 30 13.24 17.48 -15.13
CA ASP A 30 12.08 18.14 -15.73
C ASP A 30 11.39 19.15 -14.77
N GLY A 31 11.97 19.37 -13.59
CA GLY A 31 11.41 20.27 -12.56
C GLY A 31 10.19 19.70 -11.83
N LYS A 32 9.84 18.44 -12.06
CA LYS A 32 8.73 17.78 -11.37
C LYS A 32 9.24 16.93 -10.21
N PRO A 33 8.43 16.75 -9.14
CA PRO A 33 8.75 15.81 -8.08
C PRO A 33 8.98 14.40 -8.66
N LEU A 34 10.06 13.74 -8.23
CA LEU A 34 10.24 12.34 -8.56
C LEU A 34 9.17 11.50 -7.86
N PRO A 35 8.70 10.42 -8.51
CA PRO A 35 7.76 9.50 -7.90
C PRO A 35 8.29 8.97 -6.55
N ARG A 36 7.47 9.00 -5.54
CA ARG A 36 7.82 8.42 -4.24
C ARG A 36 7.49 6.94 -4.26
N VAL A 37 8.43 6.12 -3.82
CA VAL A 37 8.14 4.71 -3.59
C VAL A 37 7.34 4.58 -2.30
N TYR A 38 6.06 4.23 -2.42
CA TYR A 38 5.24 3.90 -1.26
C TYR A 38 5.71 2.57 -0.67
N ARG A 39 6.09 2.61 0.60
CA ARG A 39 6.46 1.39 1.32
C ARG A 39 5.24 0.87 2.06
N ILE A 40 4.71 -0.25 1.59
CA ILE A 40 3.64 -0.98 2.27
C ILE A 40 4.24 -1.69 3.49
N PRO A 41 3.88 -1.31 4.74
CA PRO A 41 4.35 -2.00 5.92
C PRO A 41 3.87 -3.45 5.93
N ALA A 42 4.69 -4.37 6.44
CA ALA A 42 4.28 -5.76 6.59
C ALA A 42 2.99 -5.86 7.43
N GLY A 43 2.02 -6.65 6.95
CA GLY A 43 0.74 -6.85 7.63
C GLY A 43 -0.30 -5.75 7.43
N SER A 44 -0.06 -4.77 6.53
CA SER A 44 -1.05 -3.74 6.20
C SER A 44 -2.01 -4.13 5.07
N ASP A 45 -1.87 -5.31 4.48
CA ASP A 45 -2.68 -5.77 3.35
C ASP A 45 -4.19 -5.64 3.62
N ALA A 46 -4.66 -6.18 4.75
CA ALA A 46 -6.07 -6.09 5.11
C ALA A 46 -6.55 -4.65 5.30
N LYS A 47 -5.70 -3.77 5.86
CA LYS A 47 -6.05 -2.36 6.01
C LYS A 47 -6.22 -1.68 4.65
N ILE A 48 -5.35 -1.97 3.68
CA ILE A 48 -5.41 -1.46 2.31
C ILE A 48 -6.69 -1.95 1.62
N GLU A 49 -6.99 -3.25 1.72
CA GLU A 49 -8.20 -3.85 1.13
C GLU A 49 -9.49 -3.19 1.66
N TYR A 50 -9.59 -3.01 2.99
CA TYR A 50 -10.76 -2.37 3.58
C TYR A 50 -10.84 -0.87 3.28
N SER A 51 -9.73 -0.15 3.28
CA SER A 51 -9.68 1.27 2.91
C SER A 51 -10.17 1.49 1.47
N MET A 52 -9.73 0.63 0.55
CA MET A 52 -10.21 0.65 -0.84
C MET A 52 -11.70 0.31 -0.92
N LEU A 53 -12.17 -0.74 -0.23
CA LEU A 53 -13.58 -1.13 -0.22
C LEU A 53 -14.48 -0.01 0.29
N ASP A 54 -14.11 0.63 1.41
CA ASP A 54 -14.90 1.72 2.01
C ASP A 54 -14.97 2.90 1.05
N SER A 55 -13.87 3.26 0.40
CA SER A 55 -13.81 4.37 -0.54
C SER A 55 -14.64 4.09 -1.81
N VAL A 56 -14.55 2.88 -2.37
CA VAL A 56 -15.39 2.46 -3.49
C VAL A 56 -16.87 2.48 -3.10
N ASN A 57 -17.21 1.98 -1.90
CA ASN A 57 -18.59 1.95 -1.43
C ASN A 57 -19.16 3.35 -1.20
N ALA A 58 -18.36 4.30 -0.72
CA ALA A 58 -18.76 5.70 -0.61
C ALA A 58 -19.12 6.32 -1.98
N LEU A 59 -18.32 6.04 -3.01
CA LEU A 59 -18.61 6.48 -4.39
C LEU A 59 -19.86 5.79 -4.95
N ARG A 60 -20.06 4.51 -4.68
CA ARG A 60 -21.23 3.74 -5.10
C ARG A 60 -22.50 4.24 -4.43
N GLU A 61 -22.45 4.52 -3.13
CA GLU A 61 -23.57 5.11 -2.39
C GLU A 61 -23.97 6.46 -2.99
N ALA A 62 -22.99 7.34 -3.25
CA ALA A 62 -23.25 8.62 -3.90
C ALA A 62 -23.88 8.47 -5.30
N ALA A 63 -23.60 7.36 -5.99
CA ALA A 63 -24.19 7.03 -7.29
C ALA A 63 -25.52 6.23 -7.18
N GLY A 64 -26.03 5.96 -5.97
CA GLY A 64 -27.23 5.15 -5.75
C GLY A 64 -27.06 3.67 -6.07
N ALA A 65 -25.83 3.17 -6.12
CA ALA A 65 -25.52 1.77 -6.40
C ALA A 65 -25.34 0.96 -5.09
N PRO A 66 -25.68 -0.34 -5.05
CA PRO A 66 -25.52 -1.16 -3.87
C PRO A 66 -24.05 -1.33 -3.49
N ALA A 67 -23.76 -1.41 -2.19
CA ALA A 67 -22.41 -1.63 -1.68
C ALA A 67 -21.84 -2.98 -2.12
N LEU A 68 -20.52 -3.00 -2.32
CA LEU A 68 -19.73 -4.21 -2.57
C LEU A 68 -19.30 -4.86 -1.26
N GLN A 69 -18.96 -6.13 -1.34
CA GLN A 69 -18.31 -6.91 -0.28
C GLN A 69 -17.07 -7.58 -0.83
N LEU A 70 -16.07 -7.81 0.04
CA LEU A 70 -14.89 -8.59 -0.33
C LEU A 70 -15.30 -10.06 -0.59
N ASP A 71 -14.75 -10.63 -1.63
CA ASP A 71 -14.87 -12.07 -1.93
C ASP A 71 -13.52 -12.73 -1.72
N ALA A 72 -13.46 -13.74 -0.85
CA ALA A 72 -12.21 -14.41 -0.48
C ALA A 72 -11.48 -15.05 -1.67
N LYS A 73 -12.23 -15.53 -2.67
CA LYS A 73 -11.64 -16.14 -3.87
C LYS A 73 -11.05 -15.09 -4.79
N LEU A 74 -11.76 -13.99 -5.00
CA LEU A 74 -11.24 -12.86 -5.78
C LEU A 74 -10.03 -12.23 -5.09
N ASN A 75 -10.05 -12.06 -3.77
CA ASN A 75 -8.90 -11.58 -3.01
C ASN A 75 -7.69 -12.52 -3.16
N ALA A 76 -7.88 -13.84 -3.09
CA ALA A 76 -6.81 -14.81 -3.26
C ALA A 76 -6.22 -14.75 -4.69
N ALA A 77 -7.06 -14.63 -5.72
CA ALA A 77 -6.60 -14.49 -7.10
C ALA A 77 -5.80 -13.20 -7.29
N ALA A 78 -6.30 -12.07 -6.77
CA ALA A 78 -5.64 -10.77 -6.85
C ALA A 78 -4.30 -10.75 -6.10
N ALA A 79 -4.25 -11.25 -4.88
CA ALA A 79 -3.02 -11.32 -4.08
C ALA A 79 -1.95 -12.20 -4.74
N THR A 80 -2.35 -13.31 -5.35
CA THR A 80 -1.43 -14.19 -6.07
C THR A 80 -0.86 -13.49 -7.29
N HIS A 81 -1.71 -12.80 -8.06
CA HIS A 81 -1.28 -12.07 -9.25
C HIS A 81 -0.41 -10.85 -8.91
N ALA A 82 -0.72 -10.13 -7.86
CA ALA A 82 0.11 -9.01 -7.40
C ALA A 82 1.54 -9.46 -7.06
N ARG A 83 1.71 -10.61 -6.40
CA ARG A 83 3.04 -11.21 -6.14
C ARG A 83 3.73 -11.62 -7.43
N ASP A 84 3.00 -12.22 -8.35
CA ASP A 84 3.54 -12.65 -9.64
C ASP A 84 4.00 -11.44 -10.48
N MET A 85 3.22 -10.36 -10.53
CA MET A 85 3.63 -9.10 -11.17
C MET A 85 4.91 -8.52 -10.55
N SER A 86 5.01 -8.57 -9.22
CA SER A 86 6.22 -8.13 -8.50
C SER A 86 7.46 -8.94 -8.89
N VAL A 87 7.32 -10.26 -9.03
CA VAL A 87 8.42 -11.14 -9.47
C VAL A 87 8.78 -10.89 -10.95
N GLN A 88 7.78 -10.70 -11.80
CA GLN A 88 8.00 -10.36 -13.21
C GLN A 88 8.58 -8.95 -13.39
N ASN A 89 8.49 -8.10 -12.36
CA ASN A 89 8.73 -6.65 -12.45
C ASN A 89 7.94 -6.01 -13.62
N ARG A 90 6.67 -6.39 -13.75
CA ARG A 90 5.81 -5.99 -14.87
C ARG A 90 4.35 -5.93 -14.45
N PRO A 91 3.73 -4.74 -14.41
CA PRO A 91 2.31 -4.55 -14.10
C PRO A 91 1.46 -4.80 -15.35
N TRP A 92 0.92 -5.97 -15.51
CA TRP A 92 0.06 -6.34 -16.63
C TRP A 92 -0.90 -7.46 -16.26
N HIS A 93 -1.87 -7.70 -17.14
CA HIS A 93 -2.99 -8.62 -16.87
C HIS A 93 -2.66 -10.12 -16.99
N PHE A 94 -1.49 -10.50 -17.49
CA PHE A 94 -1.15 -11.92 -17.67
C PHE A 94 -0.16 -12.40 -16.62
N GLY A 95 -0.37 -13.59 -16.13
CA GLY A 95 0.55 -14.27 -15.23
C GLY A 95 1.87 -14.65 -15.92
N SER A 96 2.92 -14.90 -15.15
CA SER A 96 4.21 -15.42 -15.65
C SER A 96 4.07 -16.76 -16.37
N ASP A 97 3.00 -17.51 -16.05
CA ASP A 97 2.59 -18.75 -16.70
C ASP A 97 1.67 -18.55 -17.92
N GLY A 98 1.44 -17.32 -18.33
CA GLY A 98 0.55 -16.94 -19.43
C GLY A 98 -0.94 -16.93 -19.05
N SER A 99 -1.30 -17.16 -17.79
CA SER A 99 -2.71 -17.18 -17.37
C SER A 99 -3.36 -15.79 -17.48
N SER A 100 -4.59 -15.77 -17.98
CA SER A 100 -5.46 -14.60 -18.00
C SER A 100 -6.12 -14.36 -16.64
N PRO A 101 -6.75 -13.18 -16.41
CA PRO A 101 -7.59 -12.94 -15.24
C PRO A 101 -8.69 -14.01 -15.07
N ILE A 102 -9.30 -14.47 -16.16
CA ILE A 102 -10.33 -15.51 -16.13
C ILE A 102 -9.75 -16.84 -15.61
N ASP A 103 -8.59 -17.25 -16.13
CA ASP A 103 -7.95 -18.48 -15.68
C ASP A 103 -7.63 -18.44 -14.17
N ARG A 104 -7.18 -17.28 -13.67
CA ARG A 104 -6.84 -17.11 -12.25
C ARG A 104 -8.06 -17.24 -11.34
N VAL A 105 -9.17 -16.60 -11.70
CA VAL A 105 -10.39 -16.69 -10.87
C VAL A 105 -11.02 -18.06 -10.93
N GLN A 106 -10.90 -18.78 -12.05
CA GLN A 106 -11.33 -20.17 -12.16
C GLN A 106 -10.49 -21.10 -11.29
N ARG A 107 -9.17 -20.93 -11.25
CA ARG A 107 -8.26 -21.73 -10.41
C ARG A 107 -8.60 -21.66 -8.93
N VAL A 108 -9.09 -20.52 -8.44
CA VAL A 108 -9.54 -20.39 -7.05
C VAL A 108 -11.00 -20.80 -6.85
N GLY A 109 -11.65 -21.33 -7.90
CA GLY A 109 -13.03 -21.81 -7.85
C GLY A 109 -14.07 -20.71 -7.72
N TYR A 110 -13.80 -19.50 -8.23
CA TYR A 110 -14.81 -18.43 -8.30
C TYR A 110 -15.86 -18.78 -9.36
N ALA A 111 -17.12 -18.85 -8.93
CA ALA A 111 -18.23 -19.25 -9.80
C ALA A 111 -18.98 -18.05 -10.40
N GLY A 112 -18.67 -16.84 -9.97
CA GLY A 112 -19.30 -15.63 -10.48
C GLY A 112 -18.74 -15.22 -11.84
N ARG A 113 -19.35 -14.17 -12.42
CA ARG A 113 -18.84 -13.56 -13.65
C ARG A 113 -17.74 -12.55 -13.33
N LEU A 114 -16.54 -12.76 -13.85
CA LEU A 114 -15.50 -11.74 -13.83
C LEU A 114 -15.90 -10.62 -14.80
N VAL A 115 -15.99 -9.41 -14.29
CA VAL A 115 -16.38 -8.20 -15.07
C VAL A 115 -15.14 -7.46 -15.57
N GLY A 116 -14.06 -7.47 -14.79
CA GLY A 116 -12.81 -6.81 -15.12
C GLY A 116 -11.77 -6.97 -14.03
N GLU A 117 -10.59 -6.47 -14.31
CA GLU A 117 -9.46 -6.39 -13.40
C GLU A 117 -8.79 -5.02 -13.58
N ASN A 118 -8.52 -4.33 -12.50
CA ASN A 118 -7.74 -3.10 -12.48
C ASN A 118 -6.36 -3.38 -11.89
N ILE A 119 -5.32 -2.81 -12.49
CA ILE A 119 -3.94 -2.89 -12.03
C ILE A 119 -3.42 -1.47 -11.91
N SER A 120 -2.71 -1.17 -10.82
CA SER A 120 -2.02 0.08 -10.61
C SER A 120 -0.68 -0.17 -9.93
N GLU A 121 0.35 0.55 -10.38
CA GLU A 121 1.67 0.63 -9.75
C GLU A 121 2.18 2.07 -9.66
N THR A 122 1.44 3.01 -10.24
CA THR A 122 1.91 4.38 -10.50
C THR A 122 1.63 5.32 -9.32
N TYR A 123 0.66 4.97 -8.48
CA TYR A 123 0.19 5.84 -7.41
C TYR A 123 0.85 5.48 -6.07
N GLU A 124 1.00 6.51 -5.21
CA GLU A 124 1.63 6.34 -3.89
C GLU A 124 0.71 5.64 -2.89
N THR A 125 -0.60 5.71 -3.09
CA THR A 125 -1.60 5.10 -2.20
C THR A 125 -2.69 4.38 -2.99
N GLU A 126 -3.38 3.45 -2.32
CA GLU A 126 -4.54 2.75 -2.87
C GLU A 126 -5.67 3.72 -3.25
N LEU A 127 -5.82 4.83 -2.52
CA LEU A 127 -6.88 5.81 -2.74
C LEU A 127 -6.65 6.67 -3.98
N GLU A 128 -5.41 6.88 -4.37
CA GLU A 128 -5.07 7.61 -5.60
C GLU A 128 -5.38 6.80 -6.86
N THR A 129 -5.68 5.50 -6.70
CA THR A 129 -6.08 4.60 -7.80
C THR A 129 -7.56 4.77 -8.17
N LEU A 130 -8.38 5.36 -7.31
CA LEU A 130 -9.82 5.61 -7.51
C LEU A 130 -10.07 6.86 -8.36
#